data_69253d4c004ad371bea98b378b90ada0
#
_entry.id   69253d4c004ad371bea98b378b90ada0
#
_cell.length_a   1.000
_cell.length_b   1.000
_cell.length_c   1.000
_cell.angle_alpha   90.00
_cell.angle_beta   90.00
_cell.angle_gamma   90.00
#
_symmetry.space_group_name_H-M   'P 1'
#
loop_
_entity.id
_entity.type
_entity.pdbx_description
1 polymer ?
#
loop_
_entity_poly.entity_id
_entity_poly.type
_entity_poly.pdbx_seq_one_letter_code
_entity_poly.pdbx_strand_id
1 'polypeptide(L)'
;MTFERRGQQRYMSSDELARLLRERASAGGSARNRLNGIVLAVRRDEVMAQVDMACGPHRVVSLMTREAADQLDLKPGDSATAVIKATTVVVERG
;
A
#
# COMPACT_ATOMS: atom_id res chain seq x y z
N MET A 1 -24.54 6.78 2.23
CA MET A 1 -24.23 6.27 2.34
C MET A 1 -24.48 5.88 2.29
N THR A 2 -24.62 5.82 2.13
CA THR A 2 -24.54 5.12 2.15
C THR A 2 -24.36 4.40 1.37
N PHE A 3 -24.34 4.16 0.98
CA PHE A 3 -24.11 3.43 0.45
C PHE A 3 -25.00 2.81 0.05
N GLU A 4 -25.37 2.76 -0.23
CA GLU A 4 -25.91 2.25 -0.34
C GLU A 4 -26.31 1.50 -0.65
N ARG A 5 -26.50 1.22 -0.88
CA ARG A 5 -26.60 0.52 -1.00
C ARG A 5 -26.81 -0.15 -1.32
N ARG A 6 -27.10 -0.24 -1.83
CA ARG A 6 -26.91 -0.84 -1.88
C ARG A 6 -27.11 -1.67 -1.69
N GLY A 7 -27.66 -1.69 -1.96
CA GLY A 7 -27.83 -2.63 -1.16
C GLY A 7 -27.81 -3.93 -1.21
N GLN A 8 -28.00 -4.60 -1.85
CA GLN A 8 -27.86 -5.85 -1.60
C GLN A 8 -26.87 -6.40 -0.89
N GLN A 9 -26.17 -6.05 -0.89
CA GLN A 9 -25.11 -6.63 -0.21
C GLN A 9 -25.20 -6.45 1.24
N ARG A 10 -24.57 -7.32 1.98
CA ARG A 10 -24.43 -7.21 3.38
C ARG A 10 -23.09 -6.68 3.70
N TYR A 11 -23.03 -5.67 4.55
CA TYR A 11 -21.79 -5.08 4.94
C TYR A 11 -21.59 -5.25 6.43
N MET A 12 -20.36 -5.46 6.83
CA MET A 12 -20.00 -5.46 8.23
C MET A 12 -20.14 -4.04 8.77
N SER A 13 -20.51 -3.92 10.05
CA SER A 13 -20.48 -2.62 10.69
C SER A 13 -19.05 -2.13 10.78
N SER A 14 -18.89 -0.83 10.92
CA SER A 14 -17.56 -0.26 11.08
C SER A 14 -16.83 -0.82 12.29
N ASP A 15 -17.57 -1.05 13.38
CA ASP A 15 -16.97 -1.59 14.60
C ASP A 15 -16.49 -3.02 14.39
N GLU A 16 -17.27 -3.85 13.69
CA GLU A 16 -16.88 -5.21 13.42
C GLU A 16 -15.65 -5.26 12.53
N LEU A 17 -15.65 -4.44 11.49
CA LEU A 17 -14.52 -4.39 10.59
C LEU A 17 -13.25 -3.93 11.31
N ALA A 18 -13.37 -2.90 12.14
CA ALA A 18 -12.24 -2.40 12.89
C ALA A 18 -11.68 -3.47 13.83
N ARG A 19 -12.55 -4.24 14.47
CA ARG A 19 -12.11 -5.29 15.37
C ARG A 19 -11.35 -6.38 14.61
N LEU A 20 -11.88 -6.82 13.46
CA LEU A 20 -11.21 -7.84 12.67
C LEU A 20 -9.85 -7.39 12.20
N LEU A 21 -9.75 -6.14 11.78
CA LEU A 21 -8.48 -5.61 11.33
C LEU A 21 -7.46 -5.52 12.45
N ARG A 22 -7.91 -5.15 13.65
CA ARG A 22 -7.02 -5.12 14.81
C ARG A 22 -6.52 -6.51 15.16
N GLU A 23 -7.40 -7.50 15.09
CA GLU A 23 -7.01 -8.87 15.38
C GLU A 23 -5.97 -9.38 14.42
N ARG A 24 -6.14 -9.06 13.14
CA ARG A 24 -5.15 -9.44 12.14
C ARG A 24 -3.80 -8.78 12.39
N ALA A 25 -3.83 -7.51 12.69
CA ALA A 25 -2.60 -6.78 12.93
C ALA A 25 -1.87 -7.34 14.12
N SER A 26 -2.59 -7.66 15.19
CA SER A 26 -1.99 -8.22 16.39
C SER A 26 -1.37 -9.60 16.12
N ALA A 27 -2.05 -10.41 15.34
CA ALA A 27 -1.59 -11.76 15.08
C ALA A 27 -0.32 -11.77 14.25
N GLY A 28 -0.11 -10.78 13.42
CA GLY A 28 1.04 -10.74 12.55
C GLY A 28 2.25 -10.05 13.12
N GLY A 29 2.18 -9.54 14.34
CA GLY A 29 3.29 -8.80 14.93
C GLY A 29 3.21 -7.33 14.53
N SER A 30 4.30 -6.76 14.00
CA SER A 30 4.31 -5.36 13.60
C SER A 30 3.28 -5.11 12.51
N ALA A 31 2.46 -4.08 12.70
CA ALA A 31 1.44 -3.73 11.72
C ALA A 31 2.07 -3.11 10.49
N ARG A 32 1.65 -3.57 9.33
CA ARG A 32 2.12 -3.06 8.04
C ARG A 32 0.96 -2.99 7.08
N ASN A 33 1.03 -2.01 6.21
CA ASN A 33 0.07 -1.87 5.12
C ASN A 33 0.70 -2.47 3.87
N ARG A 34 -0.03 -3.32 3.18
CA ARG A 34 0.47 -3.97 1.98
C ARG A 34 -0.48 -3.65 0.84
N LEU A 35 0.03 -3.02 -0.19
CA LEU A 35 -0.76 -2.58 -1.34
C LEU A 35 -0.18 -3.22 -2.58
N ASN A 36 -0.95 -4.11 -3.18
CA ASN A 36 -0.53 -4.75 -4.43
C ASN A 36 -0.71 -3.78 -5.57
N GLY A 37 0.22 -3.77 -6.50
CA GLY A 37 0.13 -2.85 -7.61
C GLY A 37 1.07 -3.20 -8.74
N ILE A 38 1.19 -2.25 -9.66
CA ILE A 38 2.01 -2.38 -10.86
C ILE A 38 3.02 -1.23 -10.84
N VAL A 39 4.26 -1.56 -11.18
CA VAL A 39 5.31 -0.55 -11.32
C VAL A 39 5.03 0.28 -12.55
N LEU A 40 4.98 1.60 -12.39
CA LEU A 40 4.78 2.53 -13.50
C LEU A 40 6.10 3.04 -14.05
N ALA A 41 7.04 3.37 -13.17
CA ALA A 41 8.30 3.94 -13.57
C ALA A 41 9.34 3.69 -12.50
N VAL A 42 10.60 3.57 -12.93
CA VAL A 42 11.74 3.49 -12.01
C VAL A 42 12.73 4.53 -12.49
N ARG A 43 13.03 5.52 -11.65
CA ARG A 43 13.96 6.59 -11.98
C ARG A 43 15.17 6.48 -11.08
N ARG A 44 16.34 6.46 -11.66
CA ARG A 44 17.58 6.27 -10.91
C ARG A 44 18.52 7.43 -11.15
N ASP A 45 19.24 7.83 -10.10
CA ASP A 45 20.46 8.59 -10.26
C ASP A 45 21.60 7.73 -9.70
N GLU A 46 22.74 8.33 -9.36
CA GLU A 46 23.88 7.54 -8.93
C GLU A 46 23.68 6.89 -7.57
N VAL A 47 22.86 7.50 -6.72
CA VAL A 47 22.72 7.07 -5.33
C VAL A 47 21.33 6.58 -5.01
N MET A 48 20.32 7.24 -5.55
CA MET A 48 18.93 6.99 -5.18
C MET A 48 18.11 6.53 -6.36
N ALA A 49 16.97 5.95 -6.04
CA ALA A 49 15.99 5.57 -7.04
C ALA A 49 14.59 5.89 -6.52
N GLN A 50 13.71 6.24 -7.45
CA GLN A 50 12.31 6.48 -7.16
C GLN A 50 11.49 5.48 -7.94
N VAL A 51 10.64 4.74 -7.24
CA VAL A 51 9.74 3.77 -7.86
C VAL A 51 8.32 4.28 -7.73
N ASP A 52 7.66 4.46 -8.86
CA ASP A 52 6.25 4.86 -8.90
C ASP A 52 5.40 3.64 -9.18
N MET A 53 4.34 3.46 -8.41
CA MET A 53 3.44 2.33 -8.55
C MET A 53 2.00 2.79 -8.63
N ALA A 54 1.19 2.02 -9.34
CA ALA A 54 -0.25 2.17 -9.29
C ALA A 54 -0.81 1.05 -8.43
N CYS A 55 -1.42 1.41 -7.33
CA CYS A 55 -2.01 0.46 -6.38
C CYS A 55 -3.51 0.75 -6.33
N GLY A 56 -4.29 0.02 -7.15
CA GLY A 56 -5.69 0.34 -7.33
C GLY A 56 -5.82 1.74 -7.92
N PRO A 57 -6.65 2.60 -7.35
CA PRO A 57 -6.78 3.97 -7.85
C PRO A 57 -5.71 4.91 -7.29
N HIS A 58 -4.75 4.39 -6.53
CA HIS A 58 -3.77 5.24 -5.84
C HIS A 58 -2.40 5.11 -6.45
N ARG A 59 -1.69 6.24 -6.49
CA ARG A 59 -0.29 6.25 -6.89
C ARG A 59 0.55 6.23 -5.63
N VAL A 60 1.48 5.29 -5.57
CA VAL A 60 2.39 5.15 -4.44
C VAL A 60 3.80 5.38 -4.94
N VAL A 61 4.53 6.23 -4.25
CA VAL A 61 5.90 6.58 -4.62
C VAL A 61 6.83 6.13 -3.51
N SER A 62 7.88 5.41 -3.89
CA SER A 62 8.88 4.93 -2.95
C SER A 62 10.24 5.47 -3.33
N LEU A 63 10.98 5.96 -2.35
CA LEU A 63 12.36 6.35 -2.53
C LEU A 63 13.23 5.32 -1.84
N MET A 64 14.27 4.89 -2.51
CA MET A 64 15.19 3.89 -1.98
C MET A 64 16.58 4.15 -2.55
N THR A 65 17.57 3.45 -2.05
CA THR A 65 18.88 3.53 -2.65
C THR A 65 18.85 2.86 -4.02
N ARG A 66 19.70 3.33 -4.93
CA ARG A 66 19.79 2.73 -6.24
C ARG A 66 20.13 1.24 -6.13
N GLU A 67 21.00 0.90 -5.20
CA GLU A 67 21.38 -0.48 -4.99
C GLU A 67 20.17 -1.34 -4.63
N ALA A 68 19.30 -0.85 -3.75
CA ALA A 68 18.11 -1.59 -3.39
C ALA A 68 17.18 -1.78 -4.59
N ALA A 69 17.02 -0.75 -5.40
CA ALA A 69 16.19 -0.84 -6.61
C ALA A 69 16.77 -1.85 -7.59
N ASP A 70 18.09 -1.86 -7.73
CA ASP A 70 18.74 -2.80 -8.63
C ASP A 70 18.57 -4.24 -8.15
N GLN A 71 18.62 -4.47 -6.85
CA GLN A 71 18.42 -5.81 -6.30
C GLN A 71 16.99 -6.31 -6.53
N LEU A 72 16.02 -5.41 -6.47
CA LEU A 72 14.64 -5.78 -6.75
C LEU A 72 14.39 -6.01 -8.22
N ASP A 73 15.23 -5.43 -9.07
CA ASP A 73 15.16 -5.58 -10.53
C ASP A 73 13.77 -5.29 -11.08
N LEU A 74 13.15 -4.24 -10.58
CA LEU A 74 11.80 -3.86 -11.00
C LEU A 74 11.84 -3.09 -12.30
N LYS A 75 10.87 -3.38 -13.16
CA LYS A 75 10.72 -2.71 -14.44
C LYS A 75 9.27 -2.26 -14.59
N PRO A 76 9.01 -1.22 -15.37
CA PRO A 76 7.63 -0.81 -15.63
C PRO A 76 6.82 -2.00 -16.13
N GLY A 77 5.63 -2.16 -15.56
CA GLY A 77 4.74 -3.26 -15.87
C GLY A 77 4.83 -4.43 -14.92
N ASP A 78 5.87 -4.50 -14.10
CA ASP A 78 6.02 -5.60 -13.15
C ASP A 78 5.03 -5.46 -12.00
N SER A 79 4.57 -6.59 -11.50
CA SER A 79 3.78 -6.63 -10.28
C SER A 79 4.69 -6.43 -9.08
N ALA A 80 4.23 -5.65 -8.13
CA ALA A 80 4.98 -5.42 -6.91
C ALA A 80 4.02 -5.07 -5.78
N THR A 81 4.50 -5.16 -4.56
CA THR A 81 3.69 -4.81 -3.38
C THR A 81 4.39 -3.70 -2.64
N ALA A 82 3.65 -2.62 -2.39
CA ALA A 82 4.14 -1.55 -1.54
C ALA A 82 3.86 -1.93 -0.09
N VAL A 83 4.88 -1.92 0.74
CA VAL A 83 4.75 -2.24 2.16
C VAL A 83 5.05 -0.96 2.94
N ILE A 84 4.09 -0.51 3.72
CA ILE A 84 4.20 0.75 4.44
C ILE A 84 4.02 0.46 5.92
N LYS A 85 5.06 0.69 6.71
CA LYS A 85 4.98 0.46 8.15
C LYS A 85 3.95 1.40 8.75
N ALA A 86 3.17 0.89 9.69
CA ALA A 86 2.14 1.69 10.32
C ALA A 86 2.71 2.95 10.97
N THR A 87 3.93 2.88 11.47
CA THR A 87 4.56 4.01 12.14
C THR A 87 4.90 5.16 11.19
N THR A 88 4.90 4.92 9.88
CA THR A 88 5.21 5.96 8.91
C THR A 88 3.98 6.52 8.21
N VAL A 89 2.81 6.03 8.55
CA VAL A 89 1.56 6.52 7.94
C VAL A 89 1.09 7.73 8.71
N VAL A 90 0.92 8.84 7.99
CA VAL A 90 0.43 10.09 8.57
C VAL A 90 -1.03 10.22 8.19
N VAL A 91 -1.86 10.55 9.15
CA VAL A 91 -3.30 10.69 8.92
C VAL A 91 -3.66 12.16 9.01
N GLU A 92 -4.36 12.63 8.02
CA GLU A 92 -4.86 14.00 7.98
C GLU A 92 -6.37 13.95 7.89
N ARG A 93 -7.01 15.01 8.41
CA ARG A 93 -8.44 15.14 8.25
C ARG A 93 -8.74 15.58 6.83
N GLY A 94 -9.51 14.79 6.15
CA GLY A 94 -9.79 15.02 4.73
C GLY A 94 -10.93 15.96 4.47
#